data_9feee42394bba1c5dd566fdbf0ac3b80
#
_entry.id   9feee42394bba1c5dd566fdbf0ac3b80
#
_cell.length_a   1.000
_cell.length_b   1.000
_cell.length_c   1.000
_cell.angle_alpha   90.00
_cell.angle_beta   90.00
_cell.angle_gamma   90.00
#
_symmetry.space_group_name_H-M   'P 1'
#
loop_
_entity.id
_entity.type
_entity.pdbx_description
1 polymer ?
#
loop_
_entity_poly.entity_id
_entity_poly.type
_entity_poly.pdbx_seq_one_letter_code
_entity_poly.pdbx_strand_id
1 'polypeptide(L)'
;MLFRSRKITNWIKAIAKEYGKNIGEIGYIFCSDKKILEVNNEYLHHDYYTDIITFDYSEDNIIAGDIFISVDTVKSNSEEYKTKYEDEMARIIIHGILHLCGLKDKEPKEEKQMREAENKALLVFANSQEEK
;
A
#
# COMPACT_ATOMS: atom_id res chain seq x y z
N MET A 1 -3.31 -17.13 -3.93
CA MET A 1 -3.32 -15.94 -4.79
C MET A 1 -1.89 -15.55 -5.11
N LEU A 2 -1.61 -15.32 -6.35
CA LEU A 2 -0.26 -14.93 -6.78
C LEU A 2 -0.30 -13.58 -7.45
N PHE A 3 0.41 -12.62 -6.90
CA PHE A 3 0.74 -11.39 -7.61
C PHE A 3 1.94 -11.66 -8.49
N ARG A 4 1.89 -11.15 -9.70
CA ARG A 4 3.04 -11.19 -10.59
C ARG A 4 3.97 -10.07 -10.17
N SER A 5 5.05 -10.42 -9.48
CA SER A 5 5.99 -9.47 -8.90
C SER A 5 6.46 -8.40 -9.87
N ARG A 6 6.78 -8.80 -11.11
CA ARG A 6 7.25 -7.86 -12.13
C ARG A 6 6.20 -6.82 -12.47
N LYS A 7 4.94 -7.24 -12.61
CA LYS A 7 3.85 -6.34 -12.95
C LYS A 7 3.59 -5.34 -11.83
N ILE A 8 3.58 -5.82 -10.60
CA ILE A 8 3.44 -4.96 -9.43
C ILE A 8 4.60 -3.97 -9.34
N THR A 9 5.82 -4.46 -9.53
CA THR A 9 7.02 -3.62 -9.48
C THR A 9 6.97 -2.53 -10.54
N ASN A 10 6.62 -2.87 -11.76
CA ASN A 10 6.53 -1.90 -12.85
C ASN A 10 5.45 -0.85 -12.58
N TRP A 11 4.31 -1.29 -12.05
CA TRP A 11 3.21 -0.40 -11.68
C TRP A 11 3.65 0.58 -10.59
N ILE A 12 4.26 0.06 -9.54
CA ILE A 12 4.72 0.88 -8.42
C ILE A 12 5.74 1.92 -8.90
N LYS A 13 6.66 1.52 -9.75
CA LYS A 13 7.65 2.44 -10.34
C LYS A 13 6.98 3.56 -11.12
N ALA A 14 5.97 3.21 -11.93
CA ALA A 14 5.24 4.19 -12.72
C ALA A 14 4.52 5.21 -11.83
N ILE A 15 3.86 4.73 -10.78
CA ILE A 15 3.13 5.61 -9.86
C ILE A 15 4.10 6.51 -9.09
N ALA A 16 5.20 5.96 -8.58
CA ALA A 16 6.20 6.76 -7.85
C ALA A 16 6.77 7.86 -8.73
N LYS A 17 7.00 7.55 -10.00
CA LYS A 17 7.54 8.51 -10.96
C LYS A 17 6.63 9.72 -11.14
N GLU A 18 5.31 9.54 -11.07
CA GLU A 18 4.35 10.64 -11.14
C GLU A 18 4.56 11.64 -10.00
N TYR A 19 5.14 11.22 -8.89
CA TYR A 19 5.43 12.07 -7.74
C TYR A 19 6.90 12.50 -7.70
N GLY A 20 7.64 12.26 -8.79
CA GLY A 20 9.05 12.62 -8.86
C GLY A 20 9.95 11.71 -8.04
N LYS A 21 9.52 10.48 -7.77
CA LYS A 21 10.23 9.54 -6.91
C LYS A 21 10.73 8.33 -7.69
N ASN A 22 11.84 7.78 -7.22
CA ASN A 22 12.38 6.51 -7.70
C ASN A 22 12.23 5.47 -6.59
N ILE A 23 12.11 4.22 -6.98
CA ILE A 23 11.96 3.11 -6.03
C ILE A 23 13.34 2.63 -5.57
N GLY A 24 13.57 2.66 -4.26
CA GLY A 24 14.73 2.04 -3.63
C GLY A 24 14.36 0.65 -3.11
N GLU A 25 14.82 0.32 -1.90
CA GLU A 25 14.50 -0.96 -1.28
C GLU A 25 13.19 -0.87 -0.52
N ILE A 26 12.22 -1.67 -0.92
CA ILE A 26 10.93 -1.74 -0.23
C ILE A 26 10.65 -3.19 0.14
N GLY A 27 10.48 -3.43 1.45
CA GLY A 27 10.11 -4.73 1.97
C GLY A 27 8.61 -4.81 2.15
N TYR A 28 8.02 -5.92 1.73
CA TYR A 28 6.60 -6.19 1.93
C TYR A 28 6.48 -7.37 2.88
N ILE A 29 5.87 -7.15 4.04
CA ILE A 29 5.72 -8.19 5.06
C ILE A 29 4.23 -8.48 5.21
N PHE A 30 3.81 -9.63 4.69
CA PHE A 30 2.41 -10.06 4.79
C PHE A 30 2.23 -10.85 6.07
N CYS A 31 1.32 -10.41 6.91
CA CYS A 31 1.17 -10.97 8.25
C CYS A 31 -0.30 -11.01 8.66
N SER A 32 -0.55 -11.60 9.84
CA SER A 32 -1.89 -11.70 10.42
C SER A 32 -2.26 -10.40 11.16
N ASP A 33 -3.55 -10.27 11.48
CA ASP A 33 -4.04 -9.17 12.32
C ASP A 33 -3.30 -9.14 13.67
N LYS A 34 -3.10 -10.31 14.25
CA LYS A 34 -2.40 -10.43 15.53
C LYS A 34 -0.98 -9.88 15.43
N LYS A 35 -0.28 -10.25 14.37
CA LYS A 35 1.11 -9.79 14.17
C LYS A 35 1.17 -8.29 13.95
N ILE A 36 0.25 -7.74 13.17
CA ILE A 36 0.27 -6.30 12.89
C ILE A 36 -0.07 -5.50 14.14
N LEU A 37 -0.94 -6.05 15.01
CA LEU A 37 -1.24 -5.43 16.30
C LEU A 37 0.02 -5.41 17.19
N GLU A 38 0.78 -6.51 17.22
CA GLU A 38 2.04 -6.60 17.96
C GLU A 38 3.04 -5.54 17.48
N VAL A 39 3.20 -5.41 16.16
CA VAL A 39 4.11 -4.45 15.56
C VAL A 39 3.68 -3.02 15.90
N ASN A 40 2.38 -2.75 15.77
CA ASN A 40 1.82 -1.42 16.05
C ASN A 40 2.05 -1.02 17.52
N ASN A 41 1.84 -1.96 18.43
CA ASN A 41 2.03 -1.73 19.86
C ASN A 41 3.51 -1.58 20.20
N GLU A 42 4.37 -2.45 19.68
CA GLU A 42 5.80 -2.47 20.00
C GLU A 42 6.55 -1.25 19.46
N TYR A 43 6.30 -0.88 18.21
CA TYR A 43 7.10 0.15 17.54
C TYR A 43 6.44 1.52 17.51
N LEU A 44 5.10 1.57 17.51
CA LEU A 44 4.37 2.84 17.38
C LEU A 44 3.60 3.19 18.65
N HIS A 45 3.61 2.29 19.64
CA HIS A 45 2.88 2.46 20.91
C HIS A 45 1.37 2.63 20.70
N HIS A 46 0.85 2.02 19.66
CA HIS A 46 -0.57 2.02 19.35
C HIS A 46 -1.14 0.63 19.65
N ASP A 47 -2.16 0.55 20.49
CA ASP A 47 -2.76 -0.72 20.89
C ASP A 47 -4.11 -0.91 20.16
N TYR A 48 -4.06 -0.93 18.84
CA TYR A 48 -5.25 -1.17 18.02
C TYR A 48 -4.85 -1.81 16.69
N TYR A 49 -5.83 -2.46 16.06
CA TYR A 49 -5.62 -3.11 14.77
C TYR A 49 -5.58 -2.06 13.65
N THR A 50 -4.76 -2.34 12.65
CA THR A 50 -4.70 -1.57 11.42
C THR A 50 -4.48 -2.54 10.26
N ASP A 51 -4.79 -2.10 9.04
CA ASP A 51 -4.58 -2.92 7.85
C ASP A 51 -3.13 -2.86 7.35
N ILE A 52 -2.42 -1.79 7.67
CA ILE A 52 -1.09 -1.54 7.13
C ILE A 52 -0.27 -0.70 8.11
N ILE A 53 1.02 -0.97 8.16
CA ILE A 53 2.00 -0.15 8.89
C ILE A 53 3.16 0.10 7.93
N THR A 54 3.55 1.37 7.78
CA THR A 54 4.63 1.76 6.89
C THR A 54 5.77 2.38 7.70
N PHE A 55 6.96 1.80 7.57
CA PHE A 55 8.18 2.39 8.12
C PHE A 55 8.95 3.02 6.97
N ASP A 56 9.12 4.33 7.04
CA ASP A 56 9.67 5.13 5.95
C ASP A 56 11.16 5.39 6.15
N TYR A 57 11.98 4.88 5.26
CA TYR A 57 13.43 5.09 5.25
C TYR A 57 13.85 5.88 4.00
N SER A 58 12.90 6.55 3.36
CA SER A 58 13.15 7.29 2.12
C SER A 58 14.16 8.41 2.32
N GLU A 59 14.98 8.63 1.30
CA GLU A 59 15.96 9.72 1.27
C GLU A 59 15.87 10.42 -0.08
N ASP A 60 15.82 11.75 -0.05
CA ASP A 60 15.74 12.58 -1.26
C ASP A 60 14.55 12.16 -2.13
N ASN A 61 14.80 11.78 -3.37
CA ASN A 61 13.75 11.33 -4.28
C ASN A 61 13.68 9.81 -4.41
N ILE A 62 14.33 9.07 -3.50
CA ILE A 62 14.32 7.61 -3.50
C ILE A 62 13.44 7.12 -2.34
N ILE A 63 12.35 6.44 -2.66
CA ILE A 63 11.49 5.90 -1.62
C ILE A 63 11.98 4.52 -1.20
N ALA A 64 12.00 4.31 0.11
CA ALA A 64 12.44 3.05 0.70
C ALA A 64 11.72 2.86 2.02
N GLY A 65 11.47 1.63 2.41
CA GLY A 65 10.81 1.35 3.66
C GLY A 65 10.34 -0.09 3.78
N ASP A 66 9.70 -0.37 4.91
CA ASP A 66 9.07 -1.66 5.16
C ASP A 66 7.57 -1.44 5.31
N ILE A 67 6.80 -2.24 4.60
CA ILE A 67 5.34 -2.17 4.60
C ILE A 67 4.79 -3.48 5.15
N PHE A 68 4.18 -3.41 6.33
CA PHE A 68 3.52 -4.56 6.94
C PHE A 68 2.04 -4.52 6.56
N ILE A 69 1.52 -5.61 6.02
CA ILE A 69 0.16 -5.69 5.52
C ILE A 69 -0.55 -6.87 6.20
N SER A 70 -1.71 -6.59 6.80
CA SER A 70 -2.54 -7.66 7.37
C SER A 70 -3.33 -8.34 6.27
N VAL A 71 -3.00 -9.58 5.96
CA VAL A 71 -3.74 -10.36 4.97
C VAL A 71 -5.15 -10.67 5.46
N ASP A 72 -5.35 -10.78 6.78
CA ASP A 72 -6.66 -11.00 7.36
C ASP A 72 -7.60 -9.82 7.08
N THR A 73 -7.09 -8.60 7.27
CA THR A 73 -7.88 -7.39 7.01
C THR A 73 -8.17 -7.21 5.51
N VAL A 74 -7.20 -7.52 4.65
CA VAL A 74 -7.41 -7.48 3.20
C VAL A 74 -8.55 -8.42 2.82
N LYS A 75 -8.52 -9.63 3.36
CA LYS A 75 -9.57 -10.62 3.09
C LYS A 75 -10.93 -10.14 3.59
N SER A 76 -11.00 -9.65 4.84
CA SER A 76 -12.24 -9.13 5.41
C SER A 76 -12.81 -7.99 4.57
N ASN A 77 -11.96 -7.08 4.14
CA ASN A 77 -12.39 -5.95 3.32
C ASN A 77 -12.94 -6.41 1.98
N SER A 78 -12.28 -7.38 1.34
CA SER A 78 -12.76 -7.90 0.05
C SER A 78 -14.13 -8.55 0.18
N GLU A 79 -14.37 -9.25 1.28
CA GLU A 79 -15.67 -9.86 1.56
C GLU A 79 -16.75 -8.82 1.86
N GLU A 80 -16.39 -7.82 2.69
CA GLU A 80 -17.33 -6.76 3.09
C GLU A 80 -17.76 -5.91 1.89
N TYR A 81 -16.80 -5.52 1.06
CA TYR A 81 -17.08 -4.64 -0.09
C TYR A 81 -17.38 -5.40 -1.37
N LYS A 82 -17.42 -6.75 -1.30
CA LYS A 82 -17.71 -7.63 -2.44
C LYS A 82 -16.77 -7.35 -3.62
N THR A 83 -15.50 -7.22 -3.31
CA THR A 83 -14.44 -7.00 -4.30
C THR A 83 -13.53 -8.22 -4.35
N LYS A 84 -12.63 -8.24 -5.32
CA LYS A 84 -11.65 -9.32 -5.41
C LYS A 84 -10.53 -9.08 -4.41
N TYR A 85 -10.01 -10.16 -3.84
CA TYR A 85 -8.89 -10.10 -2.91
C TYR A 85 -7.70 -9.38 -3.54
N GLU A 86 -7.39 -9.69 -4.80
CA GLU A 86 -6.27 -9.08 -5.52
C GLU A 86 -6.43 -7.56 -5.65
N ASP A 87 -7.65 -7.10 -5.88
CA ASP A 87 -7.93 -5.67 -6.00
C ASP A 87 -7.74 -4.95 -4.68
N GLU A 88 -8.20 -5.56 -3.58
CA GLU A 88 -7.99 -4.99 -2.25
C GLU A 88 -6.51 -5.01 -1.86
N MET A 89 -5.79 -6.08 -2.22
CA MET A 89 -4.36 -6.15 -1.96
C MET A 89 -3.62 -5.06 -2.74
N ALA A 90 -3.96 -4.87 -4.02
CA ALA A 90 -3.35 -3.81 -4.84
C ALA A 90 -3.61 -2.42 -4.22
N ARG A 91 -4.83 -2.18 -3.73
CA ARG A 91 -5.18 -0.91 -3.09
C ARG A 91 -4.31 -0.65 -1.85
N ILE A 92 -4.14 -1.66 -1.02
CA ILE A 92 -3.35 -1.52 0.21
C ILE A 92 -1.87 -1.31 -0.12
N ILE A 93 -1.34 -2.04 -1.08
CA ILE A 93 0.05 -1.87 -1.50
C ILE A 93 0.29 -0.44 -1.98
N ILE A 94 -0.58 0.06 -2.86
CA ILE A 94 -0.37 1.40 -3.41
C ILE A 94 -0.60 2.48 -2.35
N HIS A 95 -1.47 2.24 -1.38
CA HIS A 95 -1.66 3.14 -0.24
C HIS A 95 -0.33 3.35 0.50
N GLY A 96 0.39 2.25 0.79
CA GLY A 96 1.70 2.32 1.43
C GLY A 96 2.74 3.05 0.58
N ILE A 97 2.75 2.79 -0.72
CA ILE A 97 3.66 3.46 -1.65
C ILE A 97 3.37 4.96 -1.69
N LEU A 98 2.09 5.36 -1.72
CA LEU A 98 1.72 6.76 -1.71
C LEU A 98 2.14 7.46 -0.41
N HIS A 99 2.07 6.77 0.72
CA HIS A 99 2.62 7.29 1.98
C HIS A 99 4.11 7.56 1.85
N LEU A 100 4.86 6.63 1.26
CA LEU A 100 6.30 6.81 1.06
C LEU A 100 6.58 7.97 0.12
N CYS A 101 5.67 8.26 -0.80
CA CYS A 101 5.78 9.40 -1.70
C CYS A 101 5.40 10.74 -1.04
N GLY A 102 4.93 10.68 0.20
CA GLY A 102 4.64 11.88 0.97
C GLY A 102 3.17 12.21 1.19
N LEU A 103 2.25 11.41 0.66
CA LEU A 103 0.83 11.64 0.89
C LEU A 103 0.45 11.26 2.31
N LYS A 104 -0.40 12.08 2.92
CA LYS A 104 -0.90 11.84 4.27
C LYS A 104 -2.37 11.43 4.21
N ASP A 105 -2.90 10.92 5.31
CA ASP A 105 -4.29 10.48 5.37
C ASP A 105 -4.94 10.68 6.74
N LYS A 106 -4.39 11.56 7.57
CA LYS A 106 -4.89 11.77 8.93
C LYS A 106 -6.09 12.71 8.99
N GLU A 107 -6.10 13.75 8.16
CA GLU A 107 -7.19 14.71 8.13
C GLU A 107 -8.17 14.39 7.01
N PRO A 108 -9.44 14.80 7.11
CA PRO A 108 -10.45 14.47 6.09
C PRO A 108 -10.05 14.86 4.67
N LYS A 109 -9.42 16.02 4.51
CA LYS A 109 -8.95 16.47 3.19
C LYS A 109 -7.86 15.54 2.66
N GLU A 110 -6.95 15.14 3.55
CA GLU A 110 -5.85 14.22 3.21
C GLU A 110 -6.38 12.83 2.86
N GLU A 111 -7.37 12.34 3.61
CA GLU A 111 -7.99 11.06 3.34
C GLU A 111 -8.65 11.04 1.96
N LYS A 112 -9.32 12.13 1.60
CA LYS A 112 -9.94 12.27 0.29
C LYS A 112 -8.91 12.28 -0.82
N GLN A 113 -7.83 13.02 -0.64
CA GLN A 113 -6.74 13.09 -1.61
C GLN A 113 -6.07 11.73 -1.78
N MET A 114 -5.85 11.02 -0.67
CA MET A 114 -5.29 9.67 -0.70
C MET A 114 -6.21 8.71 -1.46
N ARG A 115 -7.51 8.74 -1.19
CA ARG A 115 -8.48 7.89 -1.85
C ARG A 115 -8.50 8.15 -3.36
N GLU A 116 -8.48 9.42 -3.76
CA GLU A 116 -8.44 9.79 -5.18
C GLU A 116 -7.17 9.29 -5.85
N ALA A 117 -6.02 9.41 -5.16
CA ALA A 117 -4.74 8.92 -5.66
C ALA A 117 -4.74 7.41 -5.81
N GLU A 118 -5.29 6.69 -4.84
CA GLU A 118 -5.44 5.23 -4.92
C GLU A 118 -6.29 4.83 -6.11
N ASN A 119 -7.44 5.48 -6.29
CA ASN A 119 -8.35 5.17 -7.38
C ASN A 119 -7.69 5.38 -8.74
N LYS A 120 -6.96 6.48 -8.88
CA LYS A 120 -6.23 6.78 -10.12
C LYS A 120 -5.15 5.72 -10.39
N ALA A 121 -4.40 5.36 -9.36
CA ALA A 121 -3.35 4.34 -9.48
C ALA A 121 -3.93 2.98 -9.84
N LEU A 122 -5.08 2.62 -9.28
CA LEU A 122 -5.73 1.35 -9.58
C LEU A 122 -6.23 1.28 -11.02
N LEU A 123 -6.65 2.42 -11.59
CA LEU A 123 -7.02 2.47 -13.01
C LEU A 123 -5.81 2.19 -13.90
N VAL A 124 -4.66 2.74 -13.55
CA VAL A 124 -3.41 2.46 -14.27
C VAL A 124 -3.08 0.97 -14.21
N PHE A 125 -3.23 0.36 -13.04
CA PHE A 125 -2.97 -1.06 -12.85
C PHE A 125 -3.91 -1.92 -13.70
N ALA A 126 -5.20 -1.61 -13.67
CA ALA A 126 -6.21 -2.34 -14.43
C ALA A 126 -5.93 -2.26 -15.94
N ASN A 127 -5.59 -1.07 -16.44
CA ASN A 127 -5.28 -0.87 -17.85
C ASN A 127 -4.03 -1.65 -18.25
N SER A 128 -3.02 -1.69 -17.40
CA SER A 128 -1.79 -2.44 -17.69
C SER A 128 -2.03 -3.95 -17.68
N GLN A 129 -3.02 -4.44 -16.92
CA GLN A 129 -3.39 -5.86 -16.93
C GLN A 129 -4.05 -6.30 -18.23
N GLU A 130 -4.73 -5.38 -18.91
CA GLU A 130 -5.38 -5.65 -20.16
C GLU A 130 -4.39 -5.70 -21.32
N GLU A 131 -3.25 -5.05 -21.17
CA GLU A 131 -2.17 -5.08 -22.14
C GLU A 131 -1.34 -6.35 -21.93
N LYS A 132 -1.35 -7.20 -22.90
CA LYS A 132 -0.57 -8.44 -22.86
C LYS A 132 0.57 -8.42 -23.84
#